data_b80b7cf49e1303456dd1e58cb0dd144f
#
_entry.id   b80b7cf49e1303456dd1e58cb0dd144f
#
_cell.length_a   1.000
_cell.length_b   1.000
_cell.length_c   1.000
_cell.angle_alpha   90.00
_cell.angle_beta   90.00
_cell.angle_gamma   90.00
#
_symmetry.space_group_name_H-M   'P 1'
#
loop_
_entity.id
_entity.type
_entity.pdbx_description
1 polymer ?
#
loop_
_entity_poly.entity_id
_entity_poly.type
_entity_poly.pdbx_seq_one_letter_code
_entity_poly.pdbx_strand_id
1 'polypeptide(L)'
;MLGAVVVAYNLPSVKQPLKLTPEAVAGIFLLKITKWNDKRIADINKGVTLPNDDIVVVHRTDGSGTTFVFTDYLAKVSPEWKAGPGVGQSVKWPGGLGQAQNPGVAGAIKNTPGAVGYVEMTYVLDKKSAGDMAMAQIQNSSGEFIMPSVASATIAGAGATDFPVSISNPPQKGAYPISTFTYLLIPSKIADPDKKAALLGFLKWMLVEGQKTAPELFYAPLPKPVLAKDQKQLAQLQ
;
A
#
# COMPACT_ATOMS: atom_id res chain seq x y z
N MET A 1 10.72 -7.07 5.25
CA MET A 1 9.56 -6.41 5.89
C MET A 1 8.40 -6.29 4.92
N LEU A 2 7.18 -6.12 5.45
CA LEU A 2 5.99 -5.86 4.65
C LEU A 2 5.51 -4.44 4.91
N GLY A 3 4.95 -3.80 3.87
CA GLY A 3 4.31 -2.50 3.96
C GLY A 3 2.86 -2.55 3.47
N ALA A 4 2.05 -1.61 3.91
CA ALA A 4 0.71 -1.36 3.40
C ALA A 4 0.72 -0.09 2.55
N VAL A 5 0.09 -0.17 1.38
CA VAL A 5 -0.23 0.99 0.55
C VAL A 5 -1.66 1.40 0.89
N VAL A 6 -1.82 2.58 1.46
CA VAL A 6 -3.12 3.02 1.96
C VAL A 6 -3.80 3.98 1.00
N VAL A 7 -5.11 3.91 0.91
CA VAL A 7 -5.93 4.93 0.27
C VAL A 7 -6.10 6.06 1.28
N ALA A 8 -5.32 7.11 1.10
CA ALA A 8 -5.33 8.31 1.94
C ALA A 8 -6.23 9.37 1.34
N TYR A 9 -6.95 10.09 2.19
CA TYR A 9 -7.84 11.15 1.74
C TYR A 9 -7.85 12.35 2.72
N ASN A 10 -8.30 13.50 2.25
CA ASN A 10 -8.45 14.71 3.02
C ASN A 10 -9.90 15.21 2.98
N LEU A 11 -10.68 14.84 4.00
CA LEU A 11 -12.06 15.30 4.20
C LEU A 11 -12.21 15.81 5.63
N PRO A 12 -11.92 17.08 5.91
CA PRO A 12 -11.92 17.63 7.28
C PRO A 12 -13.27 17.53 7.99
N SER A 13 -14.37 17.50 7.24
CA SER A 13 -15.75 17.34 7.77
C SER A 13 -16.07 15.92 8.23
N VAL A 14 -15.30 14.91 7.80
CA VAL A 14 -15.51 13.49 8.11
C VAL A 14 -14.56 13.05 9.21
N LYS A 15 -15.09 12.73 10.40
CA LYS A 15 -14.27 12.44 11.59
C LYS A 15 -13.97 10.95 11.78
N GLN A 16 -14.66 10.08 11.08
CA GLN A 16 -14.48 8.62 11.17
C GLN A 16 -13.89 8.07 9.87
N PRO A 17 -13.08 7.00 9.93
CA PRO A 17 -12.51 6.39 8.74
C PRO A 17 -13.59 5.92 7.77
N LEU A 18 -13.49 6.31 6.50
CA LEU A 18 -14.41 5.87 5.45
C LEU A 18 -14.16 4.40 5.09
N LYS A 19 -15.23 3.71 4.77
CA LYS A 19 -15.24 2.38 4.17
C LYS A 19 -15.30 2.52 2.65
N LEU A 20 -14.44 1.79 1.94
CA LEU A 20 -14.47 1.73 0.47
C LEU A 20 -14.46 0.28 0.01
N THR A 21 -15.40 -0.07 -0.88
CA THR A 21 -15.39 -1.35 -1.57
C THR A 21 -14.33 -1.35 -2.68
N PRO A 22 -13.90 -2.53 -3.19
CA PRO A 22 -13.01 -2.61 -4.34
C PRO A 22 -13.52 -1.82 -5.55
N GLU A 23 -14.83 -1.89 -5.80
CA GLU A 23 -15.49 -1.18 -6.90
C GLU A 23 -15.45 0.34 -6.68
N ALA A 24 -15.63 0.80 -5.44
CA ALA A 24 -15.56 2.22 -5.12
C ALA A 24 -14.13 2.75 -5.31
N VAL A 25 -13.11 2.02 -4.85
CA VAL A 25 -11.70 2.41 -5.07
C VAL A 25 -11.40 2.46 -6.56
N ALA A 26 -11.71 1.40 -7.33
CA ALA A 26 -11.49 1.39 -8.77
C ALA A 26 -12.25 2.50 -9.49
N GLY A 27 -13.51 2.74 -9.11
CA GLY A 27 -14.36 3.79 -9.69
C GLY A 27 -13.82 5.20 -9.47
N ILE A 28 -13.22 5.48 -8.30
CA ILE A 28 -12.55 6.75 -8.00
C ILE A 28 -11.35 6.95 -8.95
N PHE A 29 -10.44 5.97 -9.01
CA PHE A 29 -9.22 6.09 -9.82
C PHE A 29 -9.46 5.95 -11.33
N LEU A 30 -10.61 5.41 -11.76
CA LEU A 30 -11.11 5.46 -13.13
C LEU A 30 -11.87 6.76 -13.45
N LEU A 31 -11.99 7.68 -12.50
CA LEU A 31 -12.77 8.93 -12.59
C LEU A 31 -14.26 8.70 -12.91
N LYS A 32 -14.82 7.57 -12.49
CA LYS A 32 -16.26 7.24 -12.59
C LYS A 32 -17.04 7.62 -11.34
N ILE A 33 -16.33 7.77 -10.23
CA ILE A 33 -16.81 8.34 -8.97
C ILE A 33 -16.06 9.65 -8.78
N THR A 34 -16.77 10.76 -8.96
CA THR A 34 -16.19 12.10 -8.96
C THR A 34 -16.66 12.96 -7.80
N LYS A 35 -17.58 12.44 -6.98
CA LYS A 35 -18.12 13.14 -5.81
C LYS A 35 -18.02 12.25 -4.58
N TRP A 36 -17.71 12.84 -3.43
CA TRP A 36 -17.63 12.10 -2.17
C TRP A 36 -18.97 11.56 -1.69
N ASN A 37 -20.09 12.22 -1.99
CA ASN A 37 -21.45 11.77 -1.68
C ASN A 37 -22.04 10.83 -2.75
N ASP A 38 -21.25 10.32 -3.69
CA ASP A 38 -21.71 9.29 -4.64
C ASP A 38 -22.36 8.12 -3.89
N LYS A 39 -23.47 7.61 -4.41
CA LYS A 39 -24.25 6.54 -3.77
C LYS A 39 -23.41 5.30 -3.46
N ARG A 40 -22.42 4.97 -4.30
CA ARG A 40 -21.49 3.83 -4.12
C ARG A 40 -20.56 3.99 -2.90
N ILE A 41 -20.36 5.23 -2.42
CA ILE A 41 -19.64 5.51 -1.17
C ILE A 41 -20.64 5.68 -0.02
N ALA A 42 -21.73 6.42 -0.24
CA ALA A 42 -22.68 6.76 0.80
C ALA A 42 -23.40 5.51 1.38
N ASP A 43 -23.81 4.57 0.53
CA ASP A 43 -24.58 3.37 0.97
C ASP A 43 -23.80 2.47 1.94
N ILE A 44 -22.47 2.46 1.85
CA ILE A 44 -21.59 1.67 2.73
C ILE A 44 -21.09 2.45 3.95
N ASN A 45 -21.31 3.77 3.97
CA ASN A 45 -20.93 4.66 5.06
C ASN A 45 -22.18 5.26 5.77
N LYS A 46 -23.19 4.44 6.01
CA LYS A 46 -24.43 4.88 6.66
C LYS A 46 -24.12 5.55 8.00
N GLY A 47 -24.73 6.72 8.23
CA GLY A 47 -24.50 7.52 9.42
C GLY A 47 -23.33 8.51 9.32
N VAL A 48 -22.62 8.54 8.17
CA VAL A 48 -21.62 9.55 7.86
C VAL A 48 -22.23 10.57 6.92
N THR A 49 -22.20 11.84 7.29
CA THR A 49 -22.56 12.93 6.37
C THR A 49 -21.41 13.19 5.42
N LEU A 50 -21.52 12.73 4.19
CA LEU A 50 -20.52 12.94 3.15
C LEU A 50 -20.77 14.28 2.44
N PRO A 51 -19.74 15.10 2.22
CA PRO A 51 -19.89 16.37 1.50
C PRO A 51 -20.14 16.14 0.00
N ASN A 52 -20.82 17.10 -0.63
CA ASN A 52 -21.00 17.10 -2.10
C ASN A 52 -19.77 17.70 -2.82
N ASP A 53 -18.58 17.42 -2.31
CA ASP A 53 -17.33 17.92 -2.86
C ASP A 53 -16.82 17.02 -3.97
N ASP A 54 -16.09 17.62 -4.91
CA ASP A 54 -15.41 16.88 -5.97
C ASP A 54 -14.27 16.06 -5.38
N ILE A 55 -14.06 14.87 -5.93
CA ILE A 55 -12.91 14.03 -5.62
C ILE A 55 -11.72 14.46 -6.49
N VAL A 56 -10.64 14.88 -5.85
CA VAL A 56 -9.36 15.18 -6.52
C VAL A 56 -8.44 13.98 -6.40
N VAL A 57 -8.30 13.20 -7.46
CA VAL A 57 -7.39 12.05 -7.48
C VAL A 57 -5.95 12.52 -7.55
N VAL A 58 -5.09 11.98 -6.66
CA VAL A 58 -3.64 12.24 -6.65
C VAL A 58 -2.89 10.95 -6.91
N HIS A 59 -1.95 10.96 -7.86
CA HIS A 59 -1.18 9.79 -8.26
C HIS A 59 0.30 10.09 -8.45
N ARG A 60 1.13 9.04 -8.56
CA ARG A 60 2.58 9.15 -8.80
C ARG A 60 2.87 9.43 -10.27
N THR A 61 3.90 10.24 -10.53
CA THR A 61 4.44 10.52 -11.88
C THR A 61 5.73 9.80 -12.18
N ASP A 62 6.43 9.33 -11.16
CA ASP A 62 7.69 8.58 -11.25
C ASP A 62 7.46 7.06 -11.24
N GLY A 63 8.47 6.30 -11.63
CA GLY A 63 8.47 4.85 -11.48
C GLY A 63 8.44 4.46 -10.00
N SER A 64 7.42 3.69 -9.57
CA SER A 64 7.11 3.48 -8.16
C SER A 64 6.66 2.07 -7.83
N GLY A 65 7.31 1.45 -6.83
CA GLY A 65 6.83 0.20 -6.23
C GLY A 65 5.45 0.37 -5.58
N THR A 66 5.16 1.54 -4.97
CA THR A 66 3.85 1.85 -4.40
C THR A 66 2.76 1.87 -5.48
N THR A 67 3.07 2.47 -6.65
CA THR A 67 2.17 2.43 -7.82
C THR A 67 1.97 1.01 -8.32
N PHE A 68 3.04 0.21 -8.41
CA PHE A 68 2.93 -1.19 -8.86
C PHE A 68 1.96 -1.98 -7.98
N VAL A 69 2.11 -1.91 -6.65
CA VAL A 69 1.25 -2.63 -5.69
C VAL A 69 -0.21 -2.17 -5.78
N PHE A 70 -0.41 -0.86 -5.87
CA PHE A 70 -1.75 -0.28 -5.97
C PHE A 70 -2.44 -0.68 -7.28
N THR A 71 -1.74 -0.61 -8.41
CA THR A 71 -2.28 -0.98 -9.72
C THR A 71 -2.47 -2.50 -9.87
N ASP A 72 -1.63 -3.32 -9.24
CA ASP A 72 -1.82 -4.77 -9.14
C ASP A 72 -3.12 -5.11 -8.38
N TYR A 73 -3.35 -4.44 -7.23
CA TYR A 73 -4.63 -4.57 -6.53
C TYR A 73 -5.81 -4.16 -7.40
N LEU A 74 -5.76 -2.99 -8.04
CA LEU A 74 -6.85 -2.50 -8.89
C LEU A 74 -7.15 -3.45 -10.05
N ALA A 75 -6.13 -4.03 -10.67
CA ALA A 75 -6.30 -4.99 -11.76
C ALA A 75 -6.91 -6.33 -11.30
N LYS A 76 -6.70 -6.72 -10.04
CA LYS A 76 -7.32 -7.92 -9.45
C LYS A 76 -8.80 -7.73 -9.15
N VAL A 77 -9.22 -6.51 -8.82
CA VAL A 77 -10.58 -6.23 -8.37
C VAL A 77 -11.45 -5.52 -9.43
N SER A 78 -10.85 -5.05 -10.52
CA SER A 78 -11.56 -4.35 -11.60
C SER A 78 -11.09 -4.85 -12.97
N PRO A 79 -11.95 -5.59 -13.71
CA PRO A 79 -11.65 -5.97 -15.09
C PRO A 79 -11.40 -4.77 -16.01
N GLU A 80 -12.10 -3.66 -15.77
CA GLU A 80 -11.92 -2.43 -16.56
C GLU A 80 -10.56 -1.78 -16.30
N TRP A 81 -10.13 -1.72 -15.03
CA TRP A 81 -8.77 -1.25 -14.73
C TRP A 81 -7.72 -2.13 -15.40
N LYS A 82 -7.91 -3.46 -15.32
CA LYS A 82 -7.00 -4.44 -15.93
C LYS A 82 -6.88 -4.27 -17.45
N ALA A 83 -8.01 -3.99 -18.12
CA ALA A 83 -8.04 -3.81 -19.58
C ALA A 83 -7.57 -2.41 -20.03
N GLY A 84 -7.66 -1.41 -19.17
CA GLY A 84 -7.28 -0.02 -19.44
C GLY A 84 -5.88 0.33 -18.91
N PRO A 85 -5.75 0.99 -17.75
CA PRO A 85 -4.45 1.41 -17.22
C PRO A 85 -3.49 0.25 -16.93
N GLY A 86 -4.01 -0.90 -16.51
CA GLY A 86 -3.24 -2.12 -16.25
C GLY A 86 -2.39 -2.05 -14.98
N VAL A 87 -1.29 -2.84 -14.95
CA VAL A 87 -0.36 -2.98 -13.82
C VAL A 87 1.02 -2.48 -14.23
N GLY A 88 1.63 -1.65 -13.40
CA GLY A 88 2.99 -1.17 -13.65
C GLY A 88 3.52 -0.24 -12.55
N GLN A 89 4.83 -0.03 -12.56
CA GLN A 89 5.45 1.03 -11.73
C GLN A 89 5.10 2.43 -12.22
N SER A 90 4.66 2.53 -13.48
CA SER A 90 4.11 3.72 -14.13
C SER A 90 3.02 3.25 -15.08
N VAL A 91 1.85 3.88 -15.04
CA VAL A 91 0.70 3.55 -15.89
C VAL A 91 0.13 4.84 -16.49
N LYS A 92 -0.67 4.70 -17.54
CA LYS A 92 -1.43 5.83 -18.10
C LYS A 92 -2.67 6.07 -17.23
N TRP A 93 -2.57 7.00 -16.29
CA TRP A 93 -3.68 7.37 -15.44
C TRP A 93 -4.82 8.01 -16.25
N PRO A 94 -6.09 7.71 -15.92
CA PRO A 94 -7.24 8.35 -16.59
C PRO A 94 -7.28 9.85 -16.40
N GLY A 95 -6.68 10.35 -15.33
CA GLY A 95 -6.54 11.77 -14.99
C GLY A 95 -6.14 11.92 -13.53
N GLY A 96 -6.21 13.15 -13.02
CA GLY A 96 -5.81 13.45 -11.64
C GLY A 96 -4.57 14.34 -11.58
N LEU A 97 -4.14 14.62 -10.36
CA LEU A 97 -2.98 15.44 -10.04
C LEU A 97 -1.75 14.54 -9.87
N GLY A 98 -0.79 14.68 -10.77
CA GLY A 98 0.47 13.92 -10.70
C GLY A 98 1.48 14.53 -9.72
N GLN A 99 2.09 13.69 -8.87
CA GLN A 99 3.10 14.11 -7.90
C GLN A 99 4.27 13.12 -7.84
N ALA A 100 5.47 13.65 -7.60
CA ALA A 100 6.66 12.81 -7.48
C ALA A 100 6.78 12.23 -6.07
N GLN A 101 7.10 10.94 -5.98
CA GLN A 101 7.37 10.19 -4.76
C GLN A 101 6.22 10.20 -3.73
N ASN A 102 6.32 9.41 -2.64
CA ASN A 102 5.32 9.39 -1.57
C ASN A 102 5.17 10.75 -0.85
N PRO A 103 6.28 11.48 -0.53
CA PRO A 103 6.14 12.81 0.07
C PRO A 103 5.34 13.80 -0.78
N GLY A 104 5.52 13.79 -2.10
CA GLY A 104 4.78 14.66 -3.01
C GLY A 104 3.28 14.34 -3.02
N VAL A 105 2.93 13.05 -3.13
CA VAL A 105 1.52 12.61 -3.07
C VAL A 105 0.89 12.94 -1.71
N ALA A 106 1.57 12.62 -0.61
CA ALA A 106 1.08 12.93 0.74
C ALA A 106 0.89 14.44 0.94
N GLY A 107 1.86 15.25 0.50
CA GLY A 107 1.76 16.71 0.55
C GLY A 107 0.59 17.27 -0.25
N ALA A 108 0.34 16.75 -1.46
CA ALA A 108 -0.79 17.17 -2.27
C ALA A 108 -2.13 16.79 -1.62
N ILE A 109 -2.27 15.57 -1.09
CA ILE A 109 -3.49 15.14 -0.39
C ILE A 109 -3.73 16.02 0.85
N LYS A 110 -2.69 16.21 1.68
CA LYS A 110 -2.75 17.02 2.90
C LYS A 110 -3.25 18.45 2.65
N ASN A 111 -2.79 19.06 1.56
CA ASN A 111 -3.04 20.46 1.26
C ASN A 111 -4.28 20.72 0.35
N THR A 112 -4.96 19.65 -0.08
CA THR A 112 -6.11 19.75 -0.99
C THR A 112 -7.34 19.11 -0.36
N PRO A 113 -8.29 19.88 0.20
CA PRO A 113 -9.57 19.33 0.63
C PRO A 113 -10.28 18.59 -0.51
N GLY A 114 -10.86 17.44 -0.21
CA GLY A 114 -11.48 16.57 -1.22
C GLY A 114 -10.49 15.65 -1.97
N ALA A 115 -9.19 15.76 -1.70
CA ALA A 115 -8.20 14.90 -2.36
C ALA A 115 -8.21 13.46 -1.82
N VAL A 116 -7.93 12.52 -2.72
CA VAL A 116 -7.67 11.10 -2.44
C VAL A 116 -6.47 10.62 -3.26
N GLY A 117 -5.66 9.78 -2.68
CA GLY A 117 -4.52 9.18 -3.37
C GLY A 117 -4.07 7.91 -2.66
N TYR A 118 -2.93 7.37 -3.09
CA TYR A 118 -2.33 6.20 -2.48
C TYR A 118 -0.88 6.52 -2.07
N VAL A 119 -0.55 6.15 -0.85
CA VAL A 119 0.78 6.34 -0.26
C VAL A 119 1.14 5.15 0.63
N GLU A 120 2.39 5.03 0.98
CA GLU A 120 2.79 4.11 2.03
C GLU A 120 2.23 4.57 3.39
N MET A 121 1.79 3.61 4.20
CA MET A 121 1.07 3.83 5.46
C MET A 121 1.81 4.78 6.42
N THR A 122 3.13 4.75 6.43
CA THR A 122 3.99 5.60 7.28
C THR A 122 3.70 7.09 7.12
N TYR A 123 3.36 7.54 5.90
CA TYR A 123 3.07 8.96 5.61
C TYR A 123 1.76 9.47 6.22
N VAL A 124 0.87 8.58 6.61
CA VAL A 124 -0.40 8.94 7.27
C VAL A 124 -0.34 8.67 8.77
N LEU A 125 0.50 7.73 9.24
CA LEU A 125 0.67 7.44 10.66
C LEU A 125 1.68 8.38 11.35
N ASP A 126 2.65 8.91 10.63
CA ASP A 126 3.55 9.92 11.18
C ASP A 126 2.82 11.26 11.36
N LYS A 127 2.58 11.63 12.61
CA LYS A 127 1.84 12.85 13.00
C LYS A 127 2.41 14.13 12.41
N LYS A 128 3.70 14.18 12.07
CA LYS A 128 4.35 15.35 11.48
C LYS A 128 3.97 15.54 10.00
N SER A 129 3.81 14.43 9.28
CA SER A 129 3.47 14.43 7.85
C SER A 129 1.96 14.34 7.58
N ALA A 130 1.20 13.70 8.45
CA ALA A 130 -0.20 13.36 8.23
C ALA A 130 -1.13 14.57 8.07
N GLY A 131 -1.01 15.62 8.91
CA GLY A 131 -2.01 16.70 8.94
C GLY A 131 -3.42 16.16 9.17
N ASP A 132 -4.38 16.59 8.34
CA ASP A 132 -5.78 16.15 8.38
C ASP A 132 -6.07 14.91 7.49
N MET A 133 -5.02 14.25 6.97
CA MET A 133 -5.20 13.05 6.17
C MET A 133 -5.74 11.89 7.02
N ALA A 134 -6.69 11.15 6.46
CA ALA A 134 -7.21 9.90 7.01
C ALA A 134 -6.96 8.75 6.04
N MET A 135 -7.00 7.51 6.56
CA MET A 135 -6.91 6.28 5.78
C MET A 135 -8.28 5.63 5.69
N ALA A 136 -8.64 5.16 4.49
CA ALA A 136 -9.85 4.39 4.30
C ALA A 136 -9.69 2.94 4.78
N GLN A 137 -10.76 2.37 5.32
CA GLN A 137 -10.93 0.94 5.47
C GLN A 137 -11.29 0.35 4.09
N ILE A 138 -10.53 -0.62 3.63
CA ILE A 138 -10.77 -1.26 2.33
C ILE A 138 -11.40 -2.64 2.55
N GLN A 139 -12.47 -2.92 1.80
CA GLN A 139 -13.08 -4.23 1.84
C GLN A 139 -12.15 -5.26 1.20
N ASN A 140 -11.82 -6.30 1.95
CA ASN A 140 -10.98 -7.40 1.47
C ASN A 140 -11.81 -8.48 0.76
N SER A 141 -11.13 -9.51 0.22
CA SER A 141 -11.75 -10.62 -0.49
C SER A 141 -12.70 -11.48 0.38
N SER A 142 -12.61 -11.37 1.73
CA SER A 142 -13.52 -12.00 2.69
C SER A 142 -14.78 -11.15 2.98
N GLY A 143 -14.91 -9.96 2.37
CA GLY A 143 -16.03 -9.03 2.61
C GLY A 143 -15.87 -8.14 3.84
N GLU A 144 -14.75 -8.19 4.54
CA GLU A 144 -14.48 -7.41 5.75
C GLU A 144 -13.85 -6.06 5.40
N PHE A 145 -14.30 -4.98 6.06
CA PHE A 145 -13.65 -3.67 5.94
C PHE A 145 -12.47 -3.58 6.89
N ILE A 146 -11.26 -3.58 6.34
CA ILE A 146 -10.01 -3.67 7.10
C ILE A 146 -9.31 -2.31 7.15
N MET A 147 -9.03 -1.85 8.37
CA MET A 147 -8.16 -0.71 8.60
C MET A 147 -6.70 -1.12 8.34
N PRO A 148 -5.93 -0.35 7.56
CA PRO A 148 -4.51 -0.62 7.38
C PRO A 148 -3.77 -0.51 8.73
N SER A 149 -2.96 -1.51 9.02
CA SER A 149 -2.15 -1.60 10.23
C SER A 149 -1.00 -2.60 10.05
N VAL A 150 -0.02 -2.57 10.93
CA VAL A 150 1.05 -3.58 10.98
C VAL A 150 0.44 -4.99 11.10
N ALA A 151 -0.58 -5.17 11.94
CA ALA A 151 -1.23 -6.46 12.15
C ALA A 151 -1.94 -6.96 10.88
N SER A 152 -2.73 -6.10 10.21
CA SER A 152 -3.47 -6.50 9.00
C SER A 152 -2.54 -6.73 7.79
N ALA A 153 -1.40 -6.03 7.71
CA ALA A 153 -0.35 -6.31 6.74
C ALA A 153 0.38 -7.63 7.03
N THR A 154 0.64 -7.96 8.31
CA THR A 154 1.23 -9.25 8.72
C THR A 154 0.33 -10.40 8.28
N ILE A 155 -0.99 -10.29 8.47
CA ILE A 155 -1.95 -11.31 8.04
C ILE A 155 -1.92 -11.47 6.51
N ALA A 156 -1.82 -10.37 5.76
CA ALA A 156 -1.72 -10.42 4.29
C ALA A 156 -0.49 -11.22 3.81
N GLY A 157 0.63 -11.12 4.52
CA GLY A 157 1.84 -11.86 4.20
C GLY A 157 1.87 -13.30 4.71
N ALA A 158 1.01 -13.66 5.67
CA ALA A 158 1.09 -14.96 6.36
C ALA A 158 0.89 -16.18 5.44
N GLY A 159 0.16 -16.01 4.31
CA GLY A 159 -0.05 -17.06 3.32
C GLY A 159 1.08 -17.19 2.28
N ALA A 160 2.08 -16.32 2.30
CA ALA A 160 3.17 -16.36 1.34
C ALA A 160 4.16 -17.48 1.69
N THR A 161 4.32 -18.43 0.78
CA THR A 161 5.25 -19.55 0.92
C THR A 161 6.43 -19.45 -0.04
N ASP A 162 6.34 -18.58 -1.03
CA ASP A 162 7.37 -18.35 -2.04
C ASP A 162 7.52 -16.86 -2.38
N PHE A 163 8.56 -16.48 -3.14
CA PHE A 163 8.76 -15.15 -3.68
C PHE A 163 9.67 -15.18 -4.93
N PRO A 164 9.57 -14.18 -5.81
CA PRO A 164 8.69 -13.00 -5.67
C PRO A 164 7.21 -13.37 -5.81
N VAL A 165 6.36 -12.87 -4.93
CA VAL A 165 4.91 -13.12 -4.95
C VAL A 165 4.15 -11.84 -4.63
N SER A 166 3.04 -11.61 -5.35
CA SER A 166 2.09 -10.57 -4.99
C SER A 166 1.20 -11.05 -3.85
N ILE A 167 1.15 -10.28 -2.77
CA ILE A 167 0.25 -10.47 -1.64
C ILE A 167 -0.90 -9.44 -1.62
N SER A 168 -1.16 -8.76 -2.75
CA SER A 168 -2.34 -7.90 -2.88
C SER A 168 -3.61 -8.75 -3.06
N ASN A 169 -4.70 -8.28 -2.46
CA ASN A 169 -6.01 -8.95 -2.40
C ASN A 169 -5.93 -10.42 -1.93
N PRO A 170 -5.26 -10.70 -0.80
CA PRO A 170 -5.09 -12.06 -0.32
C PRO A 170 -6.42 -12.62 0.26
N PRO A 171 -6.61 -13.96 0.30
CA PRO A 171 -7.87 -14.55 0.75
C PRO A 171 -8.06 -14.60 2.27
N GLN A 172 -7.04 -14.25 3.07
CA GLN A 172 -7.08 -14.36 4.51
C GLN A 172 -8.03 -13.33 5.15
N LYS A 173 -8.88 -13.78 6.08
CA LYS A 173 -9.67 -12.90 6.95
C LYS A 173 -8.75 -11.97 7.73
N GLY A 174 -9.18 -10.72 7.91
CA GLY A 174 -8.40 -9.69 8.60
C GLY A 174 -7.21 -9.13 7.82
N ALA A 175 -6.90 -9.65 6.62
CA ALA A 175 -5.82 -9.15 5.79
C ALA A 175 -6.17 -7.81 5.15
N TYR A 176 -5.22 -6.85 5.20
CA TYR A 176 -5.35 -5.61 4.43
C TYR A 176 -5.03 -5.87 2.96
N PRO A 177 -5.92 -5.51 2.02
CA PRO A 177 -5.84 -6.00 0.65
C PRO A 177 -4.74 -5.36 -0.20
N ILE A 178 -4.14 -4.25 0.22
CA ILE A 178 -3.12 -3.54 -0.55
C ILE A 178 -1.79 -3.60 0.22
N SER A 179 -1.25 -4.82 0.34
CA SER A 179 -0.01 -5.11 1.07
C SER A 179 1.07 -5.67 0.14
N THR A 180 2.32 -5.46 0.50
CA THR A 180 3.48 -5.93 -0.28
C THR A 180 4.69 -6.23 0.59
N PHE A 181 5.57 -7.11 0.07
CA PHE A 181 6.94 -7.23 0.57
C PHE A 181 7.81 -6.12 0.00
N THR A 182 8.83 -5.72 0.76
CA THR A 182 9.97 -4.95 0.23
C THR A 182 11.05 -5.93 -0.19
N TYR A 183 11.48 -5.87 -1.45
CA TYR A 183 12.50 -6.74 -2.02
C TYR A 183 13.83 -6.01 -2.10
N LEU A 184 14.90 -6.73 -1.77
CA LEU A 184 16.28 -6.32 -2.01
C LEU A 184 16.85 -7.14 -3.15
N LEU A 185 17.39 -6.47 -4.18
CA LEU A 185 18.09 -7.11 -5.29
C LEU A 185 19.58 -7.12 -4.97
N ILE A 186 20.14 -8.30 -4.78
CA ILE A 186 21.53 -8.48 -4.39
C ILE A 186 22.23 -9.31 -5.47
N PRO A 187 23.41 -8.87 -5.97
CA PRO A 187 24.19 -9.67 -6.90
C PRO A 187 24.53 -11.03 -6.31
N SER A 188 24.38 -12.10 -7.09
CA SER A 188 24.69 -13.47 -6.65
C SER A 188 26.18 -13.69 -6.38
N LYS A 189 27.04 -12.90 -7.03
CA LYS A 189 28.52 -12.90 -6.86
C LYS A 189 28.99 -11.53 -6.44
N ILE A 190 29.80 -11.47 -5.40
CA ILE A 190 30.41 -10.25 -4.89
C ILE A 190 31.92 -10.49 -4.87
N ALA A 191 32.62 -9.85 -5.80
CA ALA A 191 34.07 -10.09 -6.01
C ALA A 191 34.93 -9.58 -4.85
N ASP A 192 34.51 -8.49 -4.20
CA ASP A 192 35.24 -7.89 -3.09
C ASP A 192 34.87 -8.61 -1.77
N PRO A 193 35.81 -9.28 -1.09
CA PRO A 193 35.53 -10.06 0.10
C PRO A 193 35.08 -9.19 1.29
N ASP A 194 35.59 -7.98 1.43
CA ASP A 194 35.24 -7.07 2.53
C ASP A 194 33.82 -6.53 2.37
N LYS A 195 33.45 -6.14 1.15
CA LYS A 195 32.08 -5.75 0.81
C LYS A 195 31.11 -6.90 1.00
N LYS A 196 31.48 -8.11 0.61
CA LYS A 196 30.69 -9.30 0.82
C LYS A 196 30.45 -9.55 2.33
N ALA A 197 31.51 -9.52 3.13
CA ALA A 197 31.41 -9.71 4.58
C ALA A 197 30.54 -8.67 5.25
N ALA A 198 30.70 -7.38 4.90
CA ALA A 198 29.90 -6.29 5.42
C ALA A 198 28.41 -6.44 5.04
N LEU A 199 28.12 -6.74 3.76
CA LEU A 199 26.74 -6.93 3.28
C LEU A 199 26.08 -8.14 3.95
N LEU A 200 26.79 -9.27 4.06
CA LEU A 200 26.27 -10.46 4.76
C LEU A 200 25.99 -10.17 6.24
N GLY A 201 26.86 -9.44 6.90
CA GLY A 201 26.65 -9.00 8.30
C GLY A 201 25.39 -8.15 8.42
N PHE A 202 25.21 -7.16 7.55
CA PHE A 202 24.02 -6.31 7.53
C PHE A 202 22.73 -7.09 7.24
N LEU A 203 22.74 -7.96 6.25
CA LEU A 203 21.56 -8.76 5.89
C LEU A 203 21.17 -9.74 7.01
N LYS A 204 22.15 -10.38 7.68
CA LYS A 204 21.90 -11.22 8.85
C LYS A 204 21.27 -10.42 9.99
N TRP A 205 21.80 -9.25 10.30
CA TRP A 205 21.22 -8.36 11.30
C TRP A 205 19.79 -7.96 10.93
N MET A 206 19.56 -7.58 9.67
CA MET A 206 18.25 -7.17 9.18
C MET A 206 17.19 -8.29 9.27
N LEU A 207 17.59 -9.54 9.05
CA LEU A 207 16.70 -10.70 9.13
C LEU A 207 16.45 -11.17 10.58
N VAL A 208 17.18 -10.69 11.57
CA VAL A 208 17.03 -11.07 12.98
C VAL A 208 16.64 -9.85 13.82
N GLU A 209 17.61 -8.98 14.14
CA GLU A 209 17.39 -7.83 15.02
C GLU A 209 16.54 -6.75 14.34
N GLY A 210 16.78 -6.48 13.07
CA GLY A 210 16.02 -5.50 12.29
C GLY A 210 14.53 -5.81 12.17
N GLN A 211 14.13 -7.09 12.33
CA GLN A 211 12.70 -7.44 12.35
C GLN A 211 11.99 -6.91 13.60
N LYS A 212 12.71 -6.71 14.71
CA LYS A 212 12.15 -6.21 15.97
C LYS A 212 11.82 -4.72 15.91
N THR A 213 12.58 -3.95 15.12
CA THR A 213 12.36 -2.50 14.94
C THR A 213 11.34 -2.16 13.85
N ALA A 214 11.01 -3.10 12.97
CA ALA A 214 10.08 -2.86 11.87
C ALA A 214 8.71 -2.31 12.34
N PRO A 215 8.05 -2.84 13.41
CA PRO A 215 6.77 -2.31 13.88
C PRO A 215 6.84 -0.86 14.39
N GLU A 216 7.94 -0.43 14.96
CA GLU A 216 8.15 0.95 15.43
C GLU A 216 8.17 1.95 14.26
N LEU A 217 8.53 1.46 13.07
CA LEU A 217 8.54 2.19 11.81
C LEU A 217 7.27 1.94 10.97
N PHE A 218 6.23 1.36 11.57
CA PHE A 218 4.96 1.00 10.93
C PHE A 218 5.07 -0.04 9.81
N TYR A 219 6.11 -0.88 9.82
CA TYR A 219 6.26 -2.02 8.92
C TYR A 219 5.97 -3.34 9.65
N ALA A 220 5.40 -4.30 8.93
CA ALA A 220 5.22 -5.64 9.46
C ALA A 220 6.52 -6.44 9.32
N PRO A 221 6.92 -7.19 10.37
CA PRO A 221 8.03 -8.15 10.26
C PRO A 221 7.67 -9.28 9.29
N LEU A 222 8.70 -9.94 8.76
CA LEU A 222 8.51 -11.08 7.85
C LEU A 222 7.83 -12.25 8.56
N PRO A 223 6.87 -12.92 7.91
CA PRO A 223 6.35 -14.21 8.40
C PRO A 223 7.46 -15.24 8.54
N LYS A 224 7.36 -16.10 9.54
CA LYS A 224 8.39 -17.13 9.82
C LYS A 224 8.80 -17.97 8.59
N PRO A 225 7.88 -18.46 7.73
CA PRO A 225 8.26 -19.22 6.55
C PRO A 225 9.09 -18.42 5.55
N VAL A 226 8.74 -17.13 5.33
CA VAL A 226 9.46 -16.22 4.44
C VAL A 226 10.85 -15.94 5.02
N LEU A 227 10.93 -15.62 6.32
CA LEU A 227 12.18 -15.36 7.01
C LEU A 227 13.16 -16.55 6.90
N ALA A 228 12.67 -17.79 7.13
CA ALA A 228 13.48 -18.99 7.00
C ALA A 228 14.01 -19.19 5.57
N LYS A 229 13.21 -18.83 4.56
CA LYS A 229 13.62 -18.90 3.15
C LYS A 229 14.69 -17.87 2.82
N ASP A 230 14.53 -16.61 3.28
CA ASP A 230 15.52 -15.55 3.10
C ASP A 230 16.86 -15.92 3.76
N GLN A 231 16.82 -16.47 4.98
CA GLN A 231 18.02 -16.93 5.67
C GLN A 231 18.73 -18.05 4.89
N LYS A 232 17.97 -18.98 4.30
CA LYS A 232 18.50 -20.05 3.45
C LYS A 232 19.13 -19.51 2.16
N GLN A 233 18.48 -18.53 1.51
CA GLN A 233 19.04 -17.88 0.32
C GLN A 233 20.31 -17.10 0.65
N LEU A 234 20.35 -16.41 1.80
CA LEU A 234 21.52 -15.68 2.23
C LEU A 234 22.76 -16.58 2.40
N ALA A 235 22.58 -17.83 2.82
CA ALA A 235 23.66 -18.81 2.94
C ALA A 235 24.23 -19.26 1.58
N GLN A 236 23.56 -18.95 0.46
CA GLN A 236 23.98 -19.31 -0.89
C GLN A 236 24.75 -18.19 -1.62
N LEU A 237 24.89 -17.00 -1.02
CA LEU A 237 25.64 -15.89 -1.60
C LEU A 237 27.13 -16.23 -1.68
N GLN A 238 27.67 -16.26 -2.92
CA GLN A 238 29.06 -16.58 -3.23
C GLN A 238 29.93 -15.30 -3.28
#